data_3a4665400002165255670c97a7cfd422
#
_entry.id   3a4665400002165255670c97a7cfd422
#
_cell.length_a   1.000
_cell.length_b   1.000
_cell.length_c   1.000
_cell.angle_alpha   90.00
_cell.angle_beta   90.00
_cell.angle_gamma   90.00
#
_symmetry.space_group_name_H-M   'P 1'
#
loop_
_entity.id
_entity.type
_entity.pdbx_description
1 polymer ?
#
loop_
_entity_poly.entity_id
_entity_poly.type
_entity_poly.pdbx_seq_one_letter_code
_entity_poly.pdbx_strand_id
1 'polypeptide(L)'
;MIVIGAGPAGLSAAIEAAKKGLKPIVFDENAKPGGQLFKQIHKFFGSKEHKAKVRGFKIGQELLAEAEEYGVEVVLNATVVGLYPEKEVTVKVGDKVKHYKGDAVLVATGASENMVNFEGWTKPGVIGAGAAQTMMNLHHIKPGNRILMLGSGNVGLVVSYQLMQAGCEVVALADAAPRVGGYGVHAAKVARCGVPFYLSHTIIRVEGDDYVTGVVIGQVGPDWKIIPGTEKHFDVDTVCLAVGLSPMSQLLKQAEVRMNDTKGGHVPVCDKYGATSVPGIYAAGDVSGIEEASSAMIEGRMSGASIACYLGYMTEEERDARIDELEGQLDTLRQGMFAPKNRGKLVEKTEEGIDVSMNLLNKGYVADDEIERFPGVTHQKGIHPVIECTQNIPCNPCQDACKKGCIRIGKNITSLPAIDPDKKCIGCGMCVASCSGQSIFLVEEDVEEGYGEVTMPYEFLPLPEVGDKGVALGRNGKYVCEAEVTKIRTAPAFDHTYLLTIKVPNDMVMKARFYKKEA
;
A
#
# COMPACT_ATOMS: atom_id res chain seq x y z
N MET A 1 14.60 -27.81 -4.34
CA MET A 1 14.31 -26.40 -4.65
C MET A 1 14.85 -25.51 -3.54
N ILE A 2 15.60 -24.48 -3.89
CA ILE A 2 16.06 -23.45 -2.96
C ILE A 2 15.29 -22.15 -3.28
N VAL A 3 14.84 -21.44 -2.24
CA VAL A 3 14.18 -20.13 -2.35
C VAL A 3 15.01 -19.10 -1.57
N ILE A 4 15.29 -17.96 -2.16
CA ILE A 4 16.05 -16.85 -1.56
C ILE A 4 15.09 -15.70 -1.28
N GLY A 5 14.75 -15.51 -0.01
CA GLY A 5 13.79 -14.53 0.51
C GLY A 5 12.46 -15.16 0.94
N ALA A 6 12.12 -15.03 2.22
CA ALA A 6 10.85 -15.49 2.82
C ALA A 6 9.78 -14.38 2.82
N GLY A 7 9.80 -13.51 1.80
CA GLY A 7 8.75 -12.53 1.54
C GLY A 7 7.51 -13.14 0.88
N PRO A 8 6.52 -12.31 0.48
CA PRO A 8 5.27 -12.80 -0.12
C PRO A 8 5.50 -13.67 -1.36
N ALA A 9 6.42 -13.31 -2.25
CA ALA A 9 6.73 -14.09 -3.45
C ALA A 9 7.37 -15.43 -3.10
N GLY A 10 8.43 -15.43 -2.27
CA GLY A 10 9.18 -16.62 -1.94
C GLY A 10 8.36 -17.65 -1.16
N LEU A 11 7.59 -17.22 -0.15
CA LEU A 11 6.70 -18.11 0.60
C LEU A 11 5.60 -18.68 -0.30
N SER A 12 4.96 -17.86 -1.15
CA SER A 12 3.92 -18.33 -2.05
C SER A 12 4.45 -19.36 -3.07
N ALA A 13 5.68 -19.18 -3.56
CA ALA A 13 6.33 -20.12 -4.46
C ALA A 13 6.67 -21.45 -3.76
N ALA A 14 7.23 -21.36 -2.55
CA ALA A 14 7.57 -22.54 -1.77
C ALA A 14 6.32 -23.37 -1.44
N ILE A 15 5.24 -22.72 -1.02
CA ILE A 15 3.94 -23.38 -0.75
C ILE A 15 3.39 -24.05 -2.00
N GLU A 16 3.35 -23.34 -3.15
CA GLU A 16 2.83 -23.89 -4.41
C GLU A 16 3.62 -25.13 -4.84
N ALA A 17 4.95 -25.09 -4.74
CA ALA A 17 5.81 -26.22 -5.05
C ALA A 17 5.63 -27.37 -4.04
N ALA A 18 5.52 -27.07 -2.75
CA ALA A 18 5.34 -28.07 -1.69
C ALA A 18 4.00 -28.81 -1.83
N LYS A 19 2.93 -28.16 -2.28
CA LYS A 19 1.64 -28.78 -2.62
C LYS A 19 1.75 -29.85 -3.70
N LYS A 20 2.79 -29.80 -4.51
CA LYS A 20 3.10 -30.81 -5.55
C LYS A 20 4.10 -31.88 -5.07
N GLY A 21 4.49 -31.84 -3.80
CA GLY A 21 5.37 -32.83 -3.19
C GLY A 21 6.86 -32.50 -3.18
N LEU A 22 7.26 -31.27 -3.61
CA LEU A 22 8.62 -30.82 -3.42
C LEU A 22 8.88 -30.53 -1.92
N LYS A 23 10.15 -30.47 -1.57
CA LYS A 23 10.62 -30.04 -0.24
C LYS A 23 11.48 -28.79 -0.39
N PRO A 24 10.85 -27.60 -0.45
CA PRO A 24 11.60 -26.36 -0.56
C PRO A 24 12.33 -26.01 0.73
N ILE A 25 13.53 -25.44 0.58
CA ILE A 25 14.23 -24.73 1.65
C ILE A 25 14.27 -23.25 1.31
N VAL A 26 13.86 -22.39 2.25
CA VAL A 26 13.79 -20.95 2.10
C VAL A 26 14.83 -20.31 3.00
N PHE A 27 15.73 -19.50 2.46
CA PHE A 27 16.70 -18.70 3.22
C PHE A 27 16.24 -17.25 3.30
N ASP A 28 16.26 -16.66 4.51
CA ASP A 28 15.97 -15.26 4.73
C ASP A 28 16.98 -14.63 5.68
N GLU A 29 17.47 -13.45 5.36
CA GLU A 29 18.46 -12.73 6.17
C GLU A 29 17.87 -12.17 7.46
N ASN A 30 16.54 -11.98 7.52
CA ASN A 30 15.86 -11.41 8.67
C ASN A 30 15.66 -12.44 9.80
N ALA A 31 15.51 -11.92 11.01
CA ALA A 31 15.16 -12.73 12.18
C ALA A 31 13.68 -13.15 12.22
N LYS A 32 12.85 -12.62 11.32
CA LYS A 32 11.42 -12.95 11.18
C LYS A 32 11.09 -13.12 9.70
N PRO A 33 10.39 -14.21 9.32
CA PRO A 33 9.96 -14.42 7.94
C PRO A 33 8.77 -13.53 7.57
N GLY A 34 8.42 -13.47 6.27
CA GLY A 34 7.26 -12.73 5.75
C GLY A 34 7.62 -11.39 5.09
N GLY A 35 8.88 -11.00 5.12
CA GLY A 35 9.39 -9.81 4.43
C GLY A 35 8.63 -8.54 4.81
N GLN A 36 8.23 -7.75 3.82
CA GLN A 36 7.56 -6.48 4.04
C GLN A 36 6.12 -6.60 4.56
N LEU A 37 5.47 -7.77 4.48
CA LEU A 37 4.08 -7.96 4.92
C LEU A 37 3.87 -7.60 6.40
N PHE A 38 4.82 -7.95 7.28
CA PHE A 38 4.69 -7.68 8.71
C PHE A 38 4.75 -6.20 9.09
N LYS A 39 5.26 -5.34 8.21
CA LYS A 39 5.25 -3.89 8.40
C LYS A 39 3.93 -3.25 7.94
N GLN A 40 3.11 -3.97 7.15
CA GLN A 40 1.92 -3.44 6.51
C GLN A 40 0.69 -3.67 7.38
N ILE A 41 0.37 -2.67 8.21
CA ILE A 41 -0.79 -2.68 9.10
C ILE A 41 -2.09 -2.20 8.42
N HIS A 42 -2.01 -1.71 7.18
CA HIS A 42 -3.18 -1.31 6.39
C HIS A 42 -3.83 -2.49 5.67
N LYS A 43 -5.08 -2.35 5.26
CA LYS A 43 -5.85 -3.32 4.49
C LYS A 43 -5.47 -3.28 3.01
N PHE A 44 -5.33 -4.46 2.38
CA PHE A 44 -4.97 -4.58 0.97
C PHE A 44 -6.14 -4.26 0.04
N PHE A 45 -5.80 -3.77 -1.16
CA PHE A 45 -6.71 -3.57 -2.28
C PHE A 45 -6.88 -4.87 -3.09
N GLY A 46 -7.78 -4.84 -4.08
CA GLY A 46 -8.05 -5.97 -4.94
C GLY A 46 -9.41 -6.60 -4.71
N SER A 47 -9.52 -7.90 -5.02
CA SER A 47 -10.66 -8.76 -4.72
C SER A 47 -10.34 -9.76 -3.59
N LYS A 48 -11.28 -10.64 -3.28
CA LYS A 48 -11.06 -11.72 -2.32
C LYS A 48 -9.86 -12.61 -2.68
N GLU A 49 -9.62 -12.86 -3.96
CA GLU A 49 -8.49 -13.65 -4.47
C GLU A 49 -7.13 -12.98 -4.17
N HIS A 50 -7.12 -11.66 -4.10
CA HIS A 50 -5.95 -10.83 -3.80
C HIS A 50 -5.77 -10.52 -2.31
N LYS A 51 -6.54 -11.17 -1.43
CA LYS A 51 -6.57 -10.88 0.01
C LYS A 51 -7.01 -9.45 0.35
N ALA A 52 -7.87 -8.84 -0.50
CA ALA A 52 -8.41 -7.51 -0.24
C ALA A 52 -9.10 -7.42 1.12
N LYS A 53 -9.07 -6.26 1.76
CA LYS A 53 -9.52 -5.97 3.13
C LYS A 53 -8.78 -6.69 4.26
N VAL A 54 -7.82 -7.57 3.97
CA VAL A 54 -6.96 -8.21 4.97
C VAL A 54 -5.72 -7.34 5.17
N ARG A 55 -5.25 -7.21 6.42
CA ARG A 55 -4.03 -6.46 6.73
C ARG A 55 -2.78 -7.26 6.36
N GLY A 56 -1.74 -6.58 5.89
CA GLY A 56 -0.54 -7.27 5.39
C GLY A 56 0.08 -8.24 6.39
N PHE A 57 0.19 -7.86 7.67
CA PHE A 57 0.74 -8.75 8.69
C PHE A 57 -0.10 -10.03 8.89
N LYS A 58 -1.42 -9.97 8.73
CA LYS A 58 -2.29 -11.17 8.80
C LYS A 58 -2.07 -12.06 7.59
N ILE A 59 -1.90 -11.48 6.40
CA ILE A 59 -1.54 -12.24 5.19
C ILE A 59 -0.21 -12.97 5.42
N GLY A 60 0.78 -12.28 6.02
CA GLY A 60 2.05 -12.90 6.38
C GLY A 60 1.89 -14.08 7.34
N GLN A 61 1.03 -13.95 8.36
CA GLN A 61 0.71 -15.04 9.30
C GLN A 61 0.03 -16.23 8.60
N GLU A 62 -0.93 -15.97 7.71
CA GLU A 62 -1.61 -17.00 6.91
C GLU A 62 -0.60 -17.76 6.03
N LEU A 63 0.29 -17.05 5.33
CA LEU A 63 1.32 -17.69 4.48
C LEU A 63 2.30 -18.54 5.30
N LEU A 64 2.69 -18.10 6.50
CA LEU A 64 3.58 -18.89 7.36
C LEU A 64 2.90 -20.15 7.88
N ALA A 65 1.64 -20.05 8.30
CA ALA A 65 0.88 -21.22 8.74
C ALA A 65 0.72 -22.23 7.60
N GLU A 66 0.44 -21.75 6.38
CA GLU A 66 0.34 -22.61 5.19
C GLU A 66 1.70 -23.23 4.81
N ALA A 67 2.81 -22.48 4.93
CA ALA A 67 4.16 -23.00 4.70
C ALA A 67 4.52 -24.11 5.69
N GLU A 68 4.16 -23.95 6.96
CA GLU A 68 4.36 -24.96 8.00
C GLU A 68 3.52 -26.22 7.72
N GLU A 69 2.23 -26.05 7.34
CA GLU A 69 1.32 -27.16 6.99
C GLU A 69 1.89 -28.04 5.86
N TYR A 70 2.49 -27.42 4.84
CA TYR A 70 3.11 -28.15 3.72
C TYR A 70 4.57 -28.52 3.93
N GLY A 71 5.13 -28.33 5.12
CA GLY A 71 6.47 -28.74 5.49
C GLY A 71 7.59 -27.96 4.79
N VAL A 72 7.37 -26.68 4.48
CA VAL A 72 8.40 -25.79 3.95
C VAL A 72 9.41 -25.46 5.03
N GLU A 73 10.69 -25.74 4.79
CA GLU A 73 11.77 -25.38 5.71
C GLU A 73 12.16 -23.91 5.52
N VAL A 74 12.03 -23.08 6.57
CA VAL A 74 12.44 -21.66 6.55
C VAL A 74 13.62 -21.45 7.48
N VAL A 75 14.77 -21.04 6.93
CA VAL A 75 16.01 -20.76 7.66
C VAL A 75 16.21 -19.26 7.74
N LEU A 76 16.10 -18.73 8.96
CA LEU A 76 16.21 -17.28 9.25
C LEU A 76 17.64 -16.90 9.66
N ASN A 77 17.93 -15.59 9.68
CA ASN A 77 19.29 -15.05 9.91
C ASN A 77 20.32 -15.72 8.96
N ALA A 78 19.87 -16.03 7.75
CA ALA A 78 20.58 -16.77 6.72
C ALA A 78 20.75 -15.87 5.48
N THR A 79 21.85 -15.14 5.44
CA THR A 79 22.13 -14.23 4.32
C THR A 79 22.74 -15.00 3.16
N VAL A 80 22.06 -15.03 2.03
CA VAL A 80 22.62 -15.56 0.79
C VAL A 80 23.59 -14.53 0.21
N VAL A 81 24.87 -14.89 0.15
CA VAL A 81 25.97 -14.02 -0.32
C VAL A 81 26.51 -14.41 -1.68
N GLY A 82 26.09 -15.55 -2.21
CA GLY A 82 26.47 -16.01 -3.56
C GLY A 82 25.42 -16.88 -4.21
N LEU A 83 25.22 -16.67 -5.52
CA LEU A 83 24.44 -17.52 -6.41
C LEU A 83 25.21 -17.69 -7.72
N TYR A 84 25.39 -18.92 -8.16
CA TYR A 84 26.16 -19.28 -9.32
C TYR A 84 25.30 -19.96 -10.40
N PRO A 85 25.72 -19.93 -11.69
CA PRO A 85 24.94 -20.51 -12.80
C PRO A 85 24.60 -21.99 -12.62
N GLU A 86 25.46 -22.75 -11.92
CA GLU A 86 25.30 -24.18 -11.60
C GLU A 86 24.26 -24.44 -10.50
N LYS A 87 23.52 -23.41 -10.08
CA LYS A 87 22.55 -23.45 -8.99
C LYS A 87 23.17 -23.76 -7.61
N GLU A 88 24.40 -23.36 -7.44
CA GLU A 88 25.07 -23.34 -6.14
C GLU A 88 24.77 -22.04 -5.41
N VAL A 89 24.50 -22.15 -4.11
CA VAL A 89 24.12 -21.04 -3.25
C VAL A 89 25.05 -21.01 -2.05
N THR A 90 25.68 -19.86 -1.81
CA THR A 90 26.51 -19.63 -0.63
C THR A 90 25.71 -18.84 0.40
N VAL A 91 25.55 -19.43 1.59
CA VAL A 91 24.72 -18.89 2.67
C VAL A 91 25.57 -18.64 3.91
N LYS A 92 25.51 -17.42 4.45
CA LYS A 92 26.11 -17.04 5.74
C LYS A 92 25.05 -17.16 6.84
N VAL A 93 25.33 -17.99 7.86
CA VAL A 93 24.50 -18.13 9.06
C VAL A 93 25.39 -17.91 10.29
N GLY A 94 25.19 -16.81 10.99
CA GLY A 94 26.11 -16.36 12.03
C GLY A 94 27.54 -16.18 11.47
N ASP A 95 28.54 -16.83 12.08
CA ASP A 95 29.95 -16.78 11.64
C ASP A 95 30.32 -17.90 10.66
N LYS A 96 29.35 -18.71 10.24
CA LYS A 96 29.58 -19.85 9.35
C LYS A 96 29.09 -19.57 7.94
N VAL A 97 29.86 -20.01 6.96
CA VAL A 97 29.46 -20.02 5.55
C VAL A 97 29.24 -21.46 5.12
N LYS A 98 28.11 -21.71 4.47
CA LYS A 98 27.73 -23.02 3.94
C LYS A 98 27.42 -22.94 2.47
N HIS A 99 27.69 -23.97 1.72
CA HIS A 99 27.35 -24.12 0.32
C HIS A 99 26.20 -25.12 0.17
N TYR A 100 25.23 -24.76 -0.63
CA TYR A 100 24.10 -25.61 -0.97
C TYR A 100 24.01 -25.70 -2.49
N LYS A 101 23.58 -26.86 -2.98
CA LYS A 101 23.29 -27.06 -4.40
C LYS A 101 21.83 -27.44 -4.54
N GLY A 102 21.10 -26.68 -5.38
CA GLY A 102 19.72 -26.96 -5.70
C GLY A 102 19.55 -27.49 -7.11
N ASP A 103 18.47 -28.23 -7.35
CA ASP A 103 18.07 -28.61 -8.71
C ASP A 103 17.38 -27.42 -9.41
N ALA A 104 16.74 -26.55 -8.62
CA ALA A 104 16.23 -25.25 -9.05
C ALA A 104 16.39 -24.22 -7.92
N VAL A 105 16.56 -22.93 -8.30
CA VAL A 105 16.66 -21.79 -7.36
C VAL A 105 15.68 -20.70 -7.77
N LEU A 106 14.90 -20.21 -6.81
CA LEU A 106 14.07 -19.02 -6.96
C LEU A 106 14.70 -17.85 -6.20
N VAL A 107 14.90 -16.73 -6.88
CA VAL A 107 15.30 -15.46 -6.27
C VAL A 107 14.06 -14.60 -6.04
N ALA A 108 13.74 -14.33 -4.77
CA ALA A 108 12.60 -13.51 -4.32
C ALA A 108 13.06 -12.47 -3.28
N THR A 109 14.20 -11.84 -3.54
CA THR A 109 14.90 -10.91 -2.65
C THR A 109 14.22 -9.55 -2.50
N GLY A 110 13.19 -9.28 -3.31
CA GLY A 110 12.42 -8.04 -3.22
C GLY A 110 13.21 -6.82 -3.71
N ALA A 111 13.03 -5.69 -3.01
CA ALA A 111 13.62 -4.41 -3.36
C ALA A 111 14.11 -3.65 -2.12
N SER A 112 15.04 -2.72 -2.31
CA SER A 112 15.51 -1.79 -1.30
C SER A 112 15.03 -0.36 -1.58
N GLU A 113 14.93 0.45 -0.53
CA GLU A 113 14.55 1.86 -0.64
C GLU A 113 15.65 2.67 -1.31
N ASN A 114 15.23 3.59 -2.17
CA ASN A 114 16.11 4.61 -2.74
C ASN A 114 16.25 5.77 -1.76
N MET A 115 17.44 6.36 -1.76
CA MET A 115 17.74 7.61 -1.07
C MET A 115 17.99 8.70 -2.09
N VAL A 116 17.75 9.95 -1.70
CA VAL A 116 18.04 11.14 -2.51
C VAL A 116 19.09 11.99 -1.81
N ASN A 117 20.03 12.51 -2.60
CA ASN A 117 21.13 13.32 -2.09
C ASN A 117 20.72 14.80 -2.02
N PHE A 118 20.87 15.41 -0.85
CA PHE A 118 20.70 16.84 -0.59
C PHE A 118 21.62 17.25 0.59
N GLU A 119 21.80 18.51 0.84
CA GLU A 119 22.65 18.98 1.95
C GLU A 119 22.09 18.49 3.30
N GLY A 120 22.90 17.79 4.07
CA GLY A 120 22.53 17.22 5.37
C GLY A 120 21.79 15.87 5.34
N TRP A 121 21.67 15.19 4.18
CA TRP A 121 20.94 13.93 4.04
C TRP A 121 21.46 12.77 4.91
N THR A 122 22.69 12.85 5.43
CA THR A 122 23.28 11.84 6.32
C THR A 122 23.07 12.13 7.81
N LYS A 123 22.39 13.23 8.16
CA LYS A 123 22.14 13.57 9.57
C LYS A 123 21.19 12.55 10.22
N PRO A 124 21.42 12.19 11.50
CA PRO A 124 20.45 11.46 12.30
C PRO A 124 19.09 12.18 12.29
N GLY A 125 18.02 11.43 12.00
CA GLY A 125 16.68 11.96 11.76
C GLY A 125 16.28 11.99 10.28
N VAL A 126 17.20 11.76 9.33
CA VAL A 126 16.86 11.48 7.93
C VAL A 126 16.76 9.96 7.75
N ILE A 127 15.56 9.45 7.45
CA ILE A 127 15.27 8.01 7.36
C ILE A 127 14.42 7.68 6.15
N GLY A 128 14.48 6.43 5.69
CA GLY A 128 13.55 5.90 4.69
C GLY A 128 12.17 5.59 5.27
N ALA A 129 11.14 5.59 4.44
CA ALA A 129 9.77 5.29 4.85
C ALA A 129 9.60 3.85 5.36
N GLY A 130 10.28 2.87 4.75
CA GLY A 130 10.28 1.49 5.22
C GLY A 130 11.06 1.32 6.53
N ALA A 131 12.09 2.13 6.77
CA ALA A 131 12.76 2.19 8.08
C ALA A 131 11.80 2.73 9.15
N ALA A 132 11.05 3.80 8.87
CA ALA A 132 10.01 4.32 9.77
C ALA A 132 8.94 3.25 10.07
N GLN A 133 8.46 2.52 9.06
CA GLN A 133 7.53 1.39 9.26
C GLN A 133 8.14 0.29 10.14
N THR A 134 9.40 -0.02 9.97
CA THR A 134 10.11 -1.01 10.79
C THR A 134 10.13 -0.57 12.25
N MET A 135 10.51 0.67 12.51
CA MET A 135 10.52 1.23 13.86
C MET A 135 9.14 1.16 14.52
N MET A 136 8.10 1.66 13.84
CA MET A 136 6.74 1.71 14.39
C MET A 136 6.09 0.33 14.50
N ASN A 137 6.06 -0.42 13.41
CA ASN A 137 5.17 -1.58 13.29
C ASN A 137 5.81 -2.89 13.77
N LEU A 138 7.15 -2.99 13.83
CA LEU A 138 7.86 -4.16 14.35
C LEU A 138 8.48 -3.94 15.73
N HIS A 139 8.96 -2.73 16.01
CA HIS A 139 9.67 -2.43 17.25
C HIS A 139 8.91 -1.51 18.21
N HIS A 140 7.74 -0.98 17.79
CA HIS A 140 6.92 -0.04 18.58
C HIS A 140 7.69 1.20 19.03
N ILE A 141 8.59 1.67 18.18
CA ILE A 141 9.41 2.87 18.38
C ILE A 141 8.87 4.00 17.52
N LYS A 142 8.56 5.13 18.13
CA LYS A 142 8.16 6.35 17.45
C LYS A 142 9.39 6.97 16.76
N PRO A 143 9.38 7.17 15.42
CA PRO A 143 10.58 7.62 14.69
C PRO A 143 10.92 9.09 14.89
N GLY A 144 9.98 9.90 15.35
CA GLY A 144 10.13 11.33 15.61
C GLY A 144 8.82 11.94 16.10
N ASN A 145 8.79 13.25 16.31
CA ASN A 145 7.59 13.98 16.74
C ASN A 145 6.99 14.80 15.59
N ARG A 146 7.82 15.55 14.88
CA ARG A 146 7.44 16.44 13.78
C ARG A 146 8.18 16.02 12.53
N ILE A 147 7.46 15.56 11.53
CA ILE A 147 8.03 14.84 10.38
C ILE A 147 7.61 15.50 9.07
N LEU A 148 8.58 15.75 8.19
CA LEU A 148 8.30 16.03 6.79
C LEU A 148 8.46 14.74 5.98
N MET A 149 7.45 14.41 5.16
CA MET A 149 7.49 13.29 4.22
C MET A 149 7.88 13.80 2.83
N LEU A 150 8.88 13.17 2.20
CA LEU A 150 9.20 13.38 0.78
C LEU A 150 8.77 12.16 -0.03
N GLY A 151 7.84 12.38 -0.96
CA GLY A 151 7.27 11.39 -1.87
C GLY A 151 5.79 11.13 -1.64
N SER A 152 4.98 11.28 -2.69
CA SER A 152 3.52 11.12 -2.71
C SER A 152 3.06 9.80 -3.37
N GLY A 153 3.99 8.84 -3.56
CA GLY A 153 3.64 7.47 -3.97
C GLY A 153 2.89 6.71 -2.87
N ASN A 154 2.39 5.50 -3.18
CA ASN A 154 1.63 4.70 -2.19
C ASN A 154 2.38 4.54 -0.87
N VAL A 155 3.69 4.29 -0.90
CA VAL A 155 4.51 4.13 0.33
C VAL A 155 4.48 5.41 1.16
N GLY A 156 4.77 6.57 0.56
CA GLY A 156 4.79 7.85 1.29
C GLY A 156 3.44 8.20 1.91
N LEU A 157 2.35 8.00 1.16
CA LEU A 157 0.98 8.25 1.64
C LEU A 157 0.57 7.30 2.79
N VAL A 158 0.85 6.00 2.64
CA VAL A 158 0.53 4.99 3.66
C VAL A 158 1.35 5.22 4.92
N VAL A 159 2.66 5.49 4.78
CA VAL A 159 3.54 5.73 5.93
C VAL A 159 3.21 7.04 6.62
N SER A 160 2.85 8.12 5.89
CA SER A 160 2.36 9.36 6.51
C SER A 160 1.15 9.12 7.42
N TYR A 161 0.20 8.29 6.98
CA TYR A 161 -0.95 7.94 7.82
C TYR A 161 -0.54 7.11 9.03
N GLN A 162 0.37 6.15 8.89
CA GLN A 162 0.88 5.32 9.98
C GLN A 162 1.69 6.14 11.00
N LEU A 163 2.47 7.13 10.55
CA LEU A 163 3.16 8.08 11.43
C LEU A 163 2.17 8.85 12.31
N MET A 164 1.08 9.33 11.73
CA MET A 164 0.01 9.99 12.50
C MET A 164 -0.66 9.03 13.48
N GLN A 165 -0.89 7.76 13.09
CA GLN A 165 -1.40 6.71 14.00
C GLN A 165 -0.45 6.43 15.16
N ALA A 166 0.87 6.55 14.96
CA ALA A 166 1.89 6.42 15.99
C ALA A 166 2.03 7.69 16.87
N GLY A 167 1.20 8.71 16.63
CA GLY A 167 1.23 9.98 17.36
C GLY A 167 2.32 10.95 16.93
N CYS A 168 2.84 10.81 15.71
CA CYS A 168 3.69 11.82 15.08
C CYS A 168 2.84 12.89 14.40
N GLU A 169 3.33 14.12 14.34
CA GLU A 169 2.79 15.16 13.48
C GLU A 169 3.47 15.10 12.11
N VAL A 170 2.73 14.85 11.04
CA VAL A 170 3.23 15.00 9.67
C VAL A 170 2.96 16.43 9.24
N VAL A 171 3.99 17.28 9.30
CA VAL A 171 3.85 18.73 9.07
C VAL A 171 3.62 19.08 7.60
N ALA A 172 4.15 18.26 6.70
CA ALA A 172 3.98 18.41 5.27
C ALA A 172 4.31 17.11 4.52
N LEU A 173 3.71 16.95 3.34
CA LEU A 173 4.11 15.97 2.33
C LEU A 173 4.57 16.74 1.09
N ALA A 174 5.84 16.56 0.71
CA ALA A 174 6.42 17.17 -0.48
C ALA A 174 6.67 16.11 -1.56
N ASP A 175 6.57 16.48 -2.83
CA ASP A 175 6.94 15.63 -3.97
C ASP A 175 7.45 16.51 -5.12
N ALA A 176 8.56 16.10 -5.73
CA ALA A 176 9.13 16.78 -6.89
C ALA A 176 8.23 16.66 -8.13
N ALA A 177 7.40 15.62 -8.20
CA ALA A 177 6.41 15.49 -9.26
C ALA A 177 5.28 16.53 -9.12
N PRO A 178 4.69 16.98 -10.26
CA PRO A 178 3.59 17.96 -10.25
C PRO A 178 2.24 17.35 -9.87
N ARG A 179 2.16 16.04 -9.67
CA ARG A 179 0.94 15.31 -9.33
C ARG A 179 1.21 14.25 -8.28
N VAL A 180 0.20 13.93 -7.50
CA VAL A 180 0.21 12.80 -6.56
C VAL A 180 0.51 11.51 -7.30
N GLY A 181 1.50 10.76 -6.81
CA GLY A 181 2.00 9.54 -7.44
C GLY A 181 1.29 8.26 -6.99
N GLY A 182 0.59 8.27 -5.86
CA GLY A 182 -0.13 7.12 -5.31
C GLY A 182 -1.63 7.17 -5.49
N TYR A 183 -2.34 6.17 -4.93
CA TYR A 183 -3.80 6.11 -4.97
C TYR A 183 -4.43 7.34 -4.32
N GLY A 184 -5.37 7.96 -5.01
CA GLY A 184 -6.05 9.16 -4.53
C GLY A 184 -6.82 8.96 -3.22
N VAL A 185 -7.31 7.76 -2.96
CA VAL A 185 -7.94 7.42 -1.67
C VAL A 185 -6.94 7.50 -0.50
N HIS A 186 -5.67 7.16 -0.73
CA HIS A 186 -4.62 7.36 0.26
C HIS A 186 -4.27 8.85 0.43
N ALA A 187 -4.17 9.59 -0.68
CA ALA A 187 -3.93 11.03 -0.63
C ALA A 187 -5.06 11.76 0.10
N ALA A 188 -6.32 11.48 -0.25
CA ALA A 188 -7.49 12.06 0.40
C ALA A 188 -7.55 11.72 1.91
N LYS A 189 -7.14 10.51 2.29
CA LYS A 189 -7.03 10.11 3.69
C LYS A 189 -6.01 10.94 4.48
N VAL A 190 -4.85 11.22 3.89
CA VAL A 190 -3.80 12.05 4.50
C VAL A 190 -4.24 13.54 4.51
N ALA A 191 -4.80 14.02 3.41
CA ALA A 191 -5.24 15.41 3.28
C ALA A 191 -6.33 15.79 4.31
N ARG A 192 -7.35 14.93 4.50
CA ARG A 192 -8.43 15.21 5.47
C ARG A 192 -7.97 15.21 6.94
N CYS A 193 -6.81 14.58 7.24
CA CYS A 193 -6.17 14.68 8.55
C CYS A 193 -5.42 16.01 8.76
N GLY A 194 -5.40 16.91 7.76
CA GLY A 194 -4.79 18.23 7.86
C GLY A 194 -3.37 18.34 7.32
N VAL A 195 -2.82 17.31 6.68
CA VAL A 195 -1.47 17.35 6.12
C VAL A 195 -1.47 18.12 4.78
N PRO A 196 -0.72 19.22 4.65
CA PRO A 196 -0.60 19.96 3.41
C PRO A 196 0.30 19.24 2.40
N PHE A 197 -0.07 19.31 1.12
CA PHE A 197 0.70 18.76 0.00
C PHE A 197 1.45 19.85 -0.74
N TYR A 198 2.77 19.70 -0.88
CA TYR A 198 3.67 20.54 -1.66
C TYR A 198 4.19 19.76 -2.87
N LEU A 199 3.39 19.72 -3.95
CA LEU A 199 3.79 19.10 -5.22
C LEU A 199 4.69 20.05 -6.02
N SER A 200 5.50 19.52 -6.93
CA SER A 200 6.61 20.23 -7.56
C SER A 200 7.57 20.85 -6.54
N HIS A 201 7.80 20.20 -5.39
CA HIS A 201 8.76 20.62 -4.38
C HIS A 201 9.68 19.48 -3.97
N THR A 202 10.93 19.79 -3.69
CA THR A 202 11.89 18.82 -3.14
C THR A 202 12.70 19.44 -2.00
N ILE A 203 13.45 18.62 -1.28
CA ILE A 203 14.33 19.09 -0.20
C ILE A 203 15.55 19.76 -0.80
N ILE A 204 15.88 20.94 -0.29
CA ILE A 204 17.12 21.67 -0.58
C ILE A 204 18.18 21.24 0.41
N ARG A 205 17.89 21.37 1.71
CA ARG A 205 18.78 21.03 2.81
C ARG A 205 18.03 20.66 4.07
N VAL A 206 18.71 19.94 4.94
CA VAL A 206 18.29 19.66 6.32
C VAL A 206 19.20 20.44 7.28
N GLU A 207 18.59 21.07 8.26
CA GLU A 207 19.26 21.93 9.25
C GLU A 207 19.48 21.18 10.58
N GLY A 208 20.42 21.71 11.38
CA GLY A 208 20.85 21.16 12.66
C GLY A 208 22.32 20.75 12.65
N ASP A 209 22.93 20.64 13.78
CA ASP A 209 24.35 20.25 13.92
C ASP A 209 24.48 18.71 13.99
N ASP A 210 24.09 18.10 15.11
CA ASP A 210 24.23 16.67 15.35
C ASP A 210 23.05 15.84 14.82
N TYR A 211 21.86 16.43 14.75
CA TYR A 211 20.61 15.80 14.31
C TYR A 211 19.71 16.83 13.62
N VAL A 212 18.66 16.33 12.98
CA VAL A 212 17.68 17.16 12.29
C VAL A 212 16.94 18.07 13.27
N THR A 213 16.92 19.38 12.98
CA THR A 213 16.10 20.38 13.70
C THR A 213 15.18 21.16 12.77
N GLY A 214 15.42 21.09 11.46
CA GLY A 214 14.63 21.75 10.43
C GLY A 214 14.91 21.21 9.05
N VAL A 215 14.04 21.56 8.11
CA VAL A 215 14.19 21.22 6.69
C VAL A 215 13.71 22.37 5.82
N VAL A 216 14.43 22.64 4.75
CA VAL A 216 14.05 23.62 3.73
C VAL A 216 13.71 22.87 2.45
N ILE A 217 12.50 23.10 1.93
CA ILE A 217 12.06 22.64 0.62
C ILE A 217 11.99 23.80 -0.36
N GLY A 218 12.07 23.52 -1.66
CA GLY A 218 11.92 24.51 -2.72
C GLY A 218 11.15 23.96 -3.90
N GLN A 219 10.52 24.86 -4.65
CA GLN A 219 9.78 24.49 -5.85
C GLN A 219 10.74 24.05 -6.97
N VAL A 220 10.40 22.99 -7.68
CA VAL A 220 11.14 22.45 -8.81
C VAL A 220 10.51 22.92 -10.12
N GLY A 221 11.32 23.48 -11.00
CA GLY A 221 10.92 23.86 -12.34
C GLY A 221 10.83 22.67 -13.31
N PRO A 222 10.39 22.92 -14.56
CA PRO A 222 10.32 21.86 -15.59
C PRO A 222 11.67 21.23 -15.93
N ASP A 223 12.76 21.92 -15.67
CA ASP A 223 14.16 21.47 -15.83
C ASP A 223 14.70 20.73 -14.60
N TRP A 224 13.85 20.42 -13.62
CA TRP A 224 14.19 19.76 -12.36
C TRP A 224 15.15 20.56 -11.46
N LYS A 225 15.27 21.87 -11.68
CA LYS A 225 16.05 22.77 -10.81
C LYS A 225 15.15 23.52 -9.84
N ILE A 226 15.73 23.84 -8.68
CA ILE A 226 15.05 24.67 -7.69
C ILE A 226 14.85 26.08 -8.26
N ILE A 227 13.65 26.60 -8.10
CA ILE A 227 13.29 27.98 -8.43
C ILE A 227 13.67 28.86 -7.24
N PRO A 228 14.65 29.79 -7.37
CA PRO A 228 15.04 30.67 -6.28
C PRO A 228 13.89 31.53 -5.76
N GLY A 229 13.84 31.74 -4.44
CA GLY A 229 12.81 32.52 -3.76
C GLY A 229 11.51 31.75 -3.46
N THR A 230 11.50 30.42 -3.69
CA THR A 230 10.37 29.55 -3.37
C THR A 230 10.59 28.71 -2.11
N GLU A 231 11.69 28.96 -1.41
CA GLU A 231 12.11 28.23 -0.23
C GLU A 231 11.06 28.31 0.88
N LYS A 232 10.79 27.18 1.51
CA LYS A 232 9.91 27.05 2.68
C LYS A 232 10.63 26.27 3.77
N HIS A 233 10.65 26.82 4.95
CA HIS A 233 11.24 26.21 6.14
C HIS A 233 10.17 25.52 6.98
N PHE A 234 10.52 24.37 7.56
CA PHE A 234 9.72 23.64 8.52
C PHE A 234 10.59 23.21 9.71
N ASP A 235 10.11 23.49 10.92
CA ASP A 235 10.70 22.93 12.14
C ASP A 235 10.28 21.46 12.25
N VAL A 236 11.24 20.56 12.12
CA VAL A 236 11.05 19.10 12.16
C VAL A 236 12.24 18.44 12.87
N ASP A 237 12.00 17.34 13.52
CA ASP A 237 13.03 16.47 14.08
C ASP A 237 13.34 15.25 13.20
N THR A 238 12.52 15.03 12.18
CA THR A 238 12.66 13.89 11.28
C THR A 238 12.25 14.23 9.84
N VAL A 239 13.03 13.75 8.89
CA VAL A 239 12.71 13.76 7.45
C VAL A 239 12.58 12.32 6.98
N CYS A 240 11.42 11.97 6.44
CA CYS A 240 11.10 10.63 5.99
C CYS A 240 11.06 10.59 4.46
N LEU A 241 11.81 9.68 3.84
CA LEU A 241 11.98 9.58 2.39
C LEU A 241 11.22 8.40 1.81
N ALA A 242 10.36 8.64 0.82
CA ALA A 242 9.61 7.65 0.05
C ALA A 242 9.81 7.87 -1.45
N VAL A 243 11.07 7.89 -1.89
CA VAL A 243 11.50 8.31 -3.24
C VAL A 243 11.71 7.16 -4.22
N GLY A 244 11.05 6.04 -3.96
CA GLY A 244 11.06 4.86 -4.82
C GLY A 244 11.86 3.69 -4.25
N LEU A 245 11.89 2.62 -5.01
CA LEU A 245 12.52 1.34 -4.68
C LEU A 245 13.40 0.89 -5.84
N SER A 246 14.41 0.07 -5.56
CA SER A 246 15.24 -0.59 -6.56
C SER A 246 15.28 -2.10 -6.33
N PRO A 247 15.09 -2.93 -7.38
CA PRO A 247 15.16 -4.38 -7.28
C PRO A 247 16.51 -4.87 -6.73
N MET A 248 16.47 -5.79 -5.78
CA MET A 248 17.68 -6.41 -5.20
C MET A 248 18.16 -7.57 -6.08
N SER A 249 18.68 -7.24 -7.26
CA SER A 249 19.03 -8.18 -8.33
C SER A 249 20.50 -8.60 -8.38
N GLN A 250 21.29 -8.30 -7.34
CA GLN A 250 22.73 -8.56 -7.29
C GLN A 250 23.06 -10.05 -7.47
N LEU A 251 22.32 -10.93 -6.80
CA LEU A 251 22.51 -12.39 -6.90
C LEU A 251 22.22 -12.91 -8.31
N LEU A 252 21.23 -12.35 -9.00
CA LEU A 252 20.92 -12.72 -10.39
C LEU A 252 22.03 -12.30 -11.36
N LYS A 253 22.63 -11.12 -11.13
CA LYS A 253 23.81 -10.69 -11.91
C LYS A 253 25.01 -11.60 -11.67
N GLN A 254 25.22 -12.02 -10.44
CA GLN A 254 26.28 -12.94 -10.04
C GLN A 254 26.10 -14.33 -10.69
N ALA A 255 24.85 -14.78 -10.85
CA ALA A 255 24.46 -15.99 -11.55
C ALA A 255 24.42 -15.82 -13.09
N GLU A 256 24.97 -14.74 -13.63
CA GLU A 256 25.07 -14.46 -15.08
C GLU A 256 23.69 -14.38 -15.78
N VAL A 257 22.62 -14.11 -15.03
CA VAL A 257 21.30 -13.90 -15.59
C VAL A 257 21.30 -12.63 -16.45
N ARG A 258 20.73 -12.71 -17.66
CA ARG A 258 20.57 -11.55 -18.53
C ARG A 258 19.62 -10.53 -17.89
N MET A 259 20.06 -9.28 -17.82
CA MET A 259 19.35 -8.19 -17.17
C MET A 259 18.86 -7.16 -18.19
N ASN A 260 17.72 -6.54 -17.89
CA ASN A 260 17.21 -5.34 -18.57
C ASN A 260 17.37 -4.13 -17.66
N ASP A 261 17.79 -3.01 -18.25
CA ASP A 261 17.79 -1.71 -17.59
C ASP A 261 16.42 -1.06 -17.75
N THR A 262 15.80 -0.74 -16.64
CA THR A 262 14.53 -0.04 -16.57
C THR A 262 14.67 1.26 -15.77
N LYS A 263 13.68 2.14 -15.86
CA LYS A 263 13.65 3.35 -15.02
C LYS A 263 13.59 3.04 -13.51
N GLY A 264 13.14 1.82 -13.15
CA GLY A 264 13.06 1.34 -11.76
C GLY A 264 14.30 0.55 -11.32
N GLY A 265 15.35 0.44 -12.14
CA GLY A 265 16.57 -0.31 -11.85
C GLY A 265 16.76 -1.51 -12.78
N HIS A 266 17.73 -2.37 -12.43
CA HIS A 266 18.05 -3.58 -13.22
C HIS A 266 17.13 -4.73 -12.81
N VAL A 267 16.39 -5.27 -13.77
CA VAL A 267 15.50 -6.43 -13.59
C VAL A 267 15.95 -7.61 -14.45
N PRO A 268 15.75 -8.88 -14.02
CA PRO A 268 16.06 -10.03 -14.85
C PRO A 268 15.14 -10.10 -16.07
N VAL A 269 15.66 -10.63 -17.18
CA VAL A 269 14.84 -11.06 -18.30
C VAL A 269 14.22 -12.40 -17.94
N CYS A 270 12.91 -12.41 -17.70
CA CYS A 270 12.13 -13.62 -17.41
C CYS A 270 11.10 -13.88 -18.50
N ASP A 271 10.76 -15.15 -18.68
CA ASP A 271 9.57 -15.56 -19.43
C ASP A 271 8.29 -15.43 -18.57
N LYS A 272 7.14 -15.83 -19.14
CA LYS A 272 5.85 -15.81 -18.43
C LYS A 272 5.79 -16.76 -17.21
N TYR A 273 6.70 -17.68 -17.12
CA TYR A 273 6.81 -18.67 -16.03
C TYR A 273 7.74 -18.24 -14.90
N GLY A 274 8.35 -17.05 -15.02
CA GLY A 274 9.36 -16.55 -14.09
C GLY A 274 10.74 -17.18 -14.30
N ALA A 275 10.95 -18.00 -15.33
CA ALA A 275 12.24 -18.56 -15.67
C ALA A 275 13.17 -17.51 -16.27
N THR A 276 14.43 -17.46 -15.80
CA THR A 276 15.45 -16.52 -16.27
C THR A 276 16.19 -17.08 -17.49
N SER A 277 17.16 -16.33 -17.99
CA SER A 277 18.06 -16.80 -19.07
C SER A 277 18.98 -17.95 -18.67
N VAL A 278 19.07 -18.28 -17.38
CA VAL A 278 19.87 -19.39 -16.84
C VAL A 278 18.96 -20.54 -16.44
N PRO A 279 19.05 -21.73 -17.05
CA PRO A 279 18.16 -22.84 -16.80
C PRO A 279 18.13 -23.26 -15.30
N GLY A 280 16.91 -23.38 -14.75
CA GLY A 280 16.69 -23.75 -13.35
C GLY A 280 16.86 -22.58 -12.36
N ILE A 281 17.12 -21.35 -12.82
CA ILE A 281 17.08 -20.14 -12.00
C ILE A 281 15.84 -19.32 -12.38
N TYR A 282 15.05 -18.96 -11.39
CA TYR A 282 13.78 -18.24 -11.48
C TYR A 282 13.83 -16.96 -10.67
N ALA A 283 12.95 -16.01 -10.99
CA ALA A 283 12.77 -14.78 -10.21
C ALA A 283 11.28 -14.42 -10.09
N ALA A 284 10.86 -13.90 -8.93
CA ALA A 284 9.49 -13.47 -8.68
C ALA A 284 9.40 -12.33 -7.67
N GLY A 285 8.36 -11.53 -7.80
CA GLY A 285 8.10 -10.34 -6.97
C GLY A 285 8.97 -9.16 -7.36
N ASP A 286 9.19 -8.22 -6.43
CA ASP A 286 9.82 -6.93 -6.70
C ASP A 286 11.22 -7.01 -7.33
N VAL A 287 11.93 -8.11 -7.18
CA VAL A 287 13.21 -8.33 -7.88
C VAL A 287 13.04 -8.39 -9.40
N SER A 288 11.84 -8.76 -9.88
CA SER A 288 11.47 -8.83 -11.30
C SER A 288 10.79 -7.55 -11.80
N GLY A 289 10.47 -6.63 -10.90
CA GLY A 289 9.82 -5.35 -11.14
C GLY A 289 8.91 -4.97 -9.98
N ILE A 290 9.00 -3.71 -9.54
CA ILE A 290 8.29 -3.21 -8.36
C ILE A 290 6.78 -3.16 -8.62
N GLU A 291 6.02 -3.91 -7.81
CA GLU A 291 4.55 -3.92 -7.79
C GLU A 291 4.05 -4.06 -6.35
N GLU A 292 2.76 -4.36 -6.18
CA GLU A 292 2.18 -4.59 -4.86
C GLU A 292 2.42 -6.02 -4.37
N ALA A 293 2.35 -6.24 -3.07
CA ALA A 293 2.58 -7.57 -2.48
C ALA A 293 1.58 -8.64 -2.97
N SER A 294 0.36 -8.24 -3.37
CA SER A 294 -0.62 -9.15 -3.98
C SER A 294 -0.13 -9.70 -5.33
N SER A 295 0.45 -8.85 -6.18
CA SER A 295 1.09 -9.30 -7.44
C SER A 295 2.28 -10.22 -7.15
N ALA A 296 3.11 -9.85 -6.16
CA ALA A 296 4.26 -10.66 -5.77
C ALA A 296 3.87 -12.08 -5.31
N MET A 297 2.77 -12.23 -4.55
CA MET A 297 2.26 -13.54 -4.15
C MET A 297 1.84 -14.39 -5.35
N ILE A 298 1.17 -13.78 -6.34
CA ILE A 298 0.73 -14.50 -7.54
C ILE A 298 1.92 -14.90 -8.40
N GLU A 299 2.87 -13.99 -8.64
CA GLU A 299 4.11 -14.31 -9.36
C GLU A 299 4.92 -15.42 -8.68
N GLY A 300 4.94 -15.40 -7.33
CA GLY A 300 5.52 -16.49 -6.54
C GLY A 300 4.87 -17.83 -6.84
N ARG A 301 3.53 -17.92 -6.84
CA ARG A 301 2.80 -19.16 -7.19
C ARG A 301 3.09 -19.61 -8.62
N MET A 302 3.12 -18.68 -9.57
CA MET A 302 3.48 -18.99 -10.97
C MET A 302 4.86 -19.62 -11.05
N SER A 303 5.85 -19.02 -10.40
CA SER A 303 7.22 -19.57 -10.37
C SER A 303 7.29 -20.90 -9.63
N GLY A 304 6.52 -21.07 -8.54
CA GLY A 304 6.44 -22.33 -7.80
C GLY A 304 5.90 -23.49 -8.63
N ALA A 305 4.79 -23.25 -9.37
CA ALA A 305 4.23 -24.22 -10.31
C ALA A 305 5.21 -24.54 -11.45
N SER A 306 5.87 -23.51 -12.00
CA SER A 306 6.85 -23.67 -13.07
C SER A 306 8.07 -24.49 -12.64
N ILE A 307 8.57 -24.27 -11.42
CA ILE A 307 9.67 -25.06 -10.85
C ILE A 307 9.21 -26.50 -10.59
N ALA A 308 7.97 -26.71 -10.12
CA ALA A 308 7.43 -28.05 -9.93
C ALA A 308 7.37 -28.85 -11.24
N CYS A 309 6.97 -28.20 -12.34
CA CYS A 309 6.99 -28.77 -13.66
C CYS A 309 8.44 -29.05 -14.15
N TYR A 310 9.35 -28.09 -14.00
CA TYR A 310 10.76 -28.24 -14.37
C TYR A 310 11.44 -29.42 -13.68
N LEU A 311 11.05 -29.71 -12.45
CA LEU A 311 11.58 -30.82 -11.64
C LEU A 311 10.79 -32.13 -11.78
N GLY A 312 9.77 -32.18 -12.65
CA GLY A 312 8.99 -33.39 -12.96
C GLY A 312 7.90 -33.75 -11.93
N TYR A 313 7.49 -32.82 -11.07
CA TYR A 313 6.39 -32.99 -10.10
C TYR A 313 5.03 -32.54 -10.61
N MET A 314 4.99 -32.01 -11.83
CA MET A 314 3.81 -31.46 -12.48
C MET A 314 3.96 -31.59 -13.99
N THR A 315 2.90 -31.92 -14.72
CA THR A 315 2.96 -31.93 -16.19
C THR A 315 2.95 -30.51 -16.78
N GLU A 316 3.29 -30.36 -18.05
CA GLU A 316 3.23 -29.06 -18.72
C GLU A 316 1.78 -28.56 -18.83
N GLU A 317 0.83 -29.45 -19.10
CA GLU A 317 -0.59 -29.12 -19.19
C GLU A 317 -1.14 -28.63 -17.85
N GLU A 318 -0.77 -29.29 -16.73
CA GLU A 318 -1.17 -28.85 -15.39
C GLU A 318 -0.55 -27.48 -15.04
N ARG A 319 0.73 -27.28 -15.37
CA ARG A 319 1.41 -25.99 -15.20
C ARG A 319 0.71 -24.90 -15.98
N ASP A 320 0.45 -25.11 -17.27
CA ASP A 320 -0.13 -24.09 -18.14
C ASP A 320 -1.55 -23.72 -17.71
N ALA A 321 -2.37 -24.69 -17.33
CA ALA A 321 -3.67 -24.43 -16.76
C ALA A 321 -3.60 -23.61 -15.46
N ARG A 322 -2.62 -23.91 -14.59
CA ARG A 322 -2.41 -23.15 -13.36
C ARG A 322 -1.90 -21.73 -13.63
N ILE A 323 -1.00 -21.57 -14.59
CA ILE A 323 -0.48 -20.27 -15.00
C ILE A 323 -1.60 -19.39 -15.58
N ASP A 324 -2.44 -19.94 -16.46
CA ASP A 324 -3.57 -19.20 -17.07
C ASP A 324 -4.54 -18.69 -15.99
N GLU A 325 -4.82 -19.50 -14.95
CA GLU A 325 -5.62 -19.07 -13.79
C GLU A 325 -4.96 -17.89 -13.05
N LEU A 326 -3.65 -17.99 -12.77
CA LEU A 326 -2.89 -16.99 -12.01
C LEU A 326 -2.67 -15.71 -12.84
N GLU A 327 -2.42 -15.82 -14.15
CA GLU A 327 -2.38 -14.66 -15.06
C GLU A 327 -3.71 -13.90 -15.06
N GLY A 328 -4.86 -14.61 -15.06
CA GLY A 328 -6.16 -13.98 -14.93
C GLY A 328 -6.33 -13.18 -13.65
N GLN A 329 -5.76 -13.65 -12.52
CA GLN A 329 -5.74 -12.91 -11.28
C GLN A 329 -4.83 -11.66 -11.38
N LEU A 330 -3.63 -11.79 -11.95
CA LEU A 330 -2.72 -10.66 -12.19
C LEU A 330 -3.34 -9.60 -13.11
N ASP A 331 -3.97 -10.01 -14.20
CA ASP A 331 -4.63 -9.11 -15.15
C ASP A 331 -5.72 -8.29 -14.48
N THR A 332 -6.39 -8.86 -13.49
CA THR A 332 -7.38 -8.15 -12.67
C THR A 332 -6.75 -7.05 -11.83
N LEU A 333 -5.54 -7.26 -11.28
CA LEU A 333 -4.81 -6.25 -10.51
C LEU A 333 -4.11 -5.22 -11.39
N ARG A 334 -3.60 -5.64 -12.55
CA ARG A 334 -2.81 -4.80 -13.46
C ARG A 334 -3.68 -3.94 -14.37
N GLN A 335 -4.74 -3.35 -13.81
CA GLN A 335 -5.68 -2.48 -14.51
C GLN A 335 -5.78 -1.10 -13.84
N GLY A 336 -6.31 -0.13 -14.58
CA GLY A 336 -6.52 1.22 -14.10
C GLY A 336 -5.30 2.11 -14.29
N MET A 337 -5.38 3.32 -13.75
CA MET A 337 -4.37 4.37 -13.97
C MET A 337 -3.00 4.08 -13.32
N PHE A 338 -2.94 3.11 -12.43
CA PHE A 338 -1.70 2.68 -11.76
C PHE A 338 -1.16 1.35 -12.32
N ALA A 339 -1.74 0.84 -13.42
CA ALA A 339 -1.26 -0.39 -14.06
C ALA A 339 0.23 -0.25 -14.43
N PRO A 340 1.05 -1.29 -14.16
CA PRO A 340 2.46 -1.26 -14.51
C PRO A 340 2.64 -1.04 -16.02
N LYS A 341 3.50 -0.11 -16.39
CA LYS A 341 3.83 0.10 -17.82
C LYS A 341 4.35 -1.20 -18.40
N ASN A 342 3.82 -1.60 -19.54
CA ASN A 342 4.14 -2.85 -20.26
C ASN A 342 3.60 -4.16 -19.63
N ARG A 343 2.83 -4.10 -18.54
CA ARG A 343 2.26 -5.29 -17.88
C ARG A 343 0.76 -5.20 -17.64
N GLY A 344 0.11 -4.08 -17.97
CA GLY A 344 -1.29 -3.89 -17.64
C GLY A 344 -1.98 -2.89 -18.56
N LYS A 345 -3.31 -2.75 -18.39
CA LYS A 345 -4.17 -1.87 -19.15
C LYS A 345 -4.47 -0.61 -18.35
N LEU A 346 -4.02 0.55 -18.84
CA LEU A 346 -4.38 1.86 -18.28
C LEU A 346 -5.84 2.18 -18.58
N VAL A 347 -6.59 2.59 -17.55
CA VAL A 347 -7.96 3.09 -17.65
C VAL A 347 -7.98 4.48 -17.04
N GLU A 348 -8.14 5.51 -17.87
CA GLU A 348 -8.14 6.93 -17.44
C GLU A 348 -9.55 7.47 -17.21
N LYS A 349 -10.55 6.83 -17.82
CA LYS A 349 -11.97 7.18 -17.70
C LYS A 349 -12.76 6.00 -17.17
N THR A 350 -13.80 6.29 -16.40
CA THR A 350 -14.78 5.28 -16.00
C THR A 350 -15.61 4.81 -17.19
N GLU A 351 -16.38 3.75 -17.03
CA GLU A 351 -17.38 3.31 -18.01
C GLU A 351 -18.43 4.41 -18.29
N GLU A 352 -18.71 5.26 -17.30
CA GLU A 352 -19.58 6.44 -17.38
C GLU A 352 -18.92 7.65 -18.04
N GLY A 353 -17.66 7.55 -18.44
CA GLY A 353 -16.91 8.64 -19.07
C GLY A 353 -16.44 9.74 -18.13
N ILE A 354 -16.45 9.50 -16.81
CA ILE A 354 -16.04 10.49 -15.80
C ILE A 354 -14.51 10.57 -15.72
N ASP A 355 -13.98 11.76 -15.88
CA ASP A 355 -12.54 12.02 -15.72
C ASP A 355 -12.12 12.06 -14.24
N VAL A 356 -10.88 11.67 -13.96
CA VAL A 356 -10.28 11.82 -12.64
C VAL A 356 -10.24 13.28 -12.22
N SER A 357 -10.50 13.54 -10.94
CA SER A 357 -10.41 14.90 -10.38
C SER A 357 -9.00 15.47 -10.49
N MET A 358 -8.87 16.63 -11.11
CA MET A 358 -7.60 17.36 -11.17
C MET A 358 -7.19 17.90 -9.80
N ASN A 359 -8.14 18.24 -8.92
CA ASN A 359 -7.82 18.63 -7.54
C ASN A 359 -7.22 17.45 -6.77
N LEU A 360 -7.76 16.24 -6.96
CA LEU A 360 -7.17 15.02 -6.35
C LEU A 360 -5.72 14.82 -6.77
N LEU A 361 -5.43 14.97 -8.07
CA LEU A 361 -4.08 14.80 -8.59
C LEU A 361 -3.13 15.93 -8.14
N ASN A 362 -3.61 17.16 -8.02
CA ASN A 362 -2.76 18.32 -7.77
C ASN A 362 -2.72 18.78 -6.30
N LYS A 363 -3.67 18.33 -5.47
CA LYS A 363 -3.82 18.77 -4.07
C LYS A 363 -4.05 17.62 -3.09
N GLY A 364 -4.22 16.39 -3.57
CA GLY A 364 -4.43 15.20 -2.76
C GLY A 364 -5.88 14.97 -2.29
N TYR A 365 -6.86 15.81 -2.68
CA TYR A 365 -8.27 15.65 -2.32
C TYR A 365 -9.20 16.08 -3.46
N VAL A 366 -10.42 15.56 -3.47
CA VAL A 366 -11.48 16.01 -4.39
C VAL A 366 -12.16 17.23 -3.77
N ALA A 367 -12.39 18.28 -4.55
CA ALA A 367 -13.07 19.47 -4.06
C ALA A 367 -14.58 19.23 -3.86
N ASP A 368 -15.22 20.02 -2.99
CA ASP A 368 -16.63 19.84 -2.63
C ASP A 368 -17.57 20.03 -3.82
N ASP A 369 -17.20 20.88 -4.78
CA ASP A 369 -17.95 21.15 -6.01
C ASP A 369 -17.75 20.06 -7.08
N GLU A 370 -16.72 19.22 -6.96
CA GLU A 370 -16.45 18.14 -7.89
C GLU A 370 -17.04 16.78 -7.44
N ILE A 371 -17.28 16.61 -6.14
CA ILE A 371 -17.60 15.30 -5.58
C ILE A 371 -18.95 14.75 -6.05
N GLU A 372 -19.90 15.63 -6.32
CA GLU A 372 -21.26 15.27 -6.72
C GLU A 372 -21.36 14.56 -8.09
N ARG A 373 -20.32 14.66 -8.93
CA ARG A 373 -20.29 14.01 -10.24
C ARG A 373 -19.98 12.51 -10.17
N PHE A 374 -19.58 12.00 -9.00
CA PHE A 374 -19.16 10.60 -8.84
C PHE A 374 -20.34 9.71 -8.42
N PRO A 375 -20.49 8.49 -9.01
CA PRO A 375 -21.65 7.63 -8.81
C PRO A 375 -21.80 7.04 -7.41
N GLY A 376 -20.74 7.13 -6.59
CA GLY A 376 -20.77 6.76 -5.18
C GLY A 376 -21.31 7.83 -4.25
N VAL A 377 -21.58 9.04 -4.77
CA VAL A 377 -22.10 10.18 -4.00
C VAL A 377 -23.55 10.41 -4.37
N THR A 378 -24.42 10.23 -3.40
CA THR A 378 -25.87 10.38 -3.59
C THR A 378 -26.48 11.05 -2.38
N HIS A 379 -27.62 11.72 -2.59
CA HIS A 379 -28.46 12.28 -1.55
C HIS A 379 -29.70 11.41 -1.40
N GLN A 380 -29.85 10.78 -0.25
CA GLN A 380 -30.97 9.88 0.04
C GLN A 380 -31.57 10.23 1.41
N LYS A 381 -32.87 10.04 1.56
CA LYS A 381 -33.52 10.23 2.86
C LYS A 381 -33.12 9.13 3.84
N GLY A 382 -32.72 9.53 5.05
CA GLY A 382 -32.23 8.64 6.10
C GLY A 382 -30.78 8.19 5.86
N ILE A 383 -30.31 7.23 6.66
CA ILE A 383 -28.91 6.81 6.64
C ILE A 383 -28.53 6.16 5.31
N HIS A 384 -27.48 6.67 4.69
CA HIS A 384 -26.97 6.15 3.40
C HIS A 384 -25.45 6.27 3.28
N PRO A 385 -24.81 5.45 2.42
CA PRO A 385 -23.37 5.55 2.19
C PRO A 385 -23.06 6.68 1.19
N VAL A 386 -21.97 7.41 1.46
CA VAL A 386 -21.31 8.33 0.54
C VAL A 386 -19.92 7.77 0.27
N ILE A 387 -19.62 7.46 -0.99
CA ILE A 387 -18.38 6.79 -1.39
C ILE A 387 -17.50 7.75 -2.19
N GLU A 388 -16.38 8.14 -1.63
CA GLU A 388 -15.41 9.08 -2.22
C GLU A 388 -14.21 8.34 -2.85
N CYS A 389 -14.45 7.16 -3.42
CA CYS A 389 -13.51 6.42 -4.25
C CYS A 389 -13.69 6.87 -5.70
N THR A 390 -12.83 7.80 -6.16
CA THR A 390 -13.01 8.58 -7.38
C THR A 390 -11.98 8.29 -8.47
N GLN A 391 -11.20 7.21 -8.31
CA GLN A 391 -10.22 6.72 -9.27
C GLN A 391 -10.49 5.26 -9.65
N ASN A 392 -10.03 4.88 -10.85
CA ASN A 392 -10.10 3.50 -11.34
C ASN A 392 -9.04 2.63 -10.65
N ILE A 393 -9.32 2.22 -9.41
CA ILE A 393 -8.47 1.33 -8.59
C ILE A 393 -9.03 -0.08 -8.71
N PRO A 394 -8.21 -1.12 -8.95
CA PRO A 394 -8.68 -2.51 -9.01
C PRO A 394 -9.05 -3.01 -7.59
N CYS A 395 -10.31 -2.73 -7.15
CA CYS A 395 -10.73 -2.98 -5.77
C CYS A 395 -12.25 -3.09 -5.64
N ASN A 396 -12.75 -4.15 -4.95
CA ASN A 396 -14.20 -4.37 -4.79
C ASN A 396 -14.71 -4.77 -3.39
N PRO A 397 -13.96 -4.72 -2.27
CA PRO A 397 -14.44 -5.19 -0.97
C PRO A 397 -15.70 -4.50 -0.45
N CYS A 398 -15.97 -3.27 -0.86
CA CYS A 398 -17.16 -2.52 -0.45
C CYS A 398 -18.45 -3.16 -0.99
N GLN A 399 -18.43 -3.67 -2.22
CA GLN A 399 -19.53 -4.42 -2.80
C GLN A 399 -19.79 -5.71 -2.01
N ASP A 400 -18.74 -6.51 -1.77
CA ASP A 400 -18.85 -7.80 -1.07
C ASP A 400 -19.31 -7.63 0.39
N ALA A 401 -18.93 -6.51 1.03
CA ALA A 401 -19.33 -6.20 2.40
C ALA A 401 -20.79 -5.77 2.51
N CYS A 402 -21.40 -5.25 1.44
CA CYS A 402 -22.77 -4.75 1.47
C CYS A 402 -23.80 -5.87 1.27
N LYS A 403 -24.21 -6.54 2.36
CA LYS A 403 -25.21 -7.62 2.32
C LYS A 403 -26.60 -7.21 1.80
N LYS A 404 -26.88 -5.90 1.76
CA LYS A 404 -28.13 -5.36 1.19
C LYS A 404 -28.02 -5.02 -0.29
N GLY A 405 -26.81 -5.15 -0.88
CA GLY A 405 -26.56 -4.87 -2.29
C GLY A 405 -26.67 -3.39 -2.67
N CYS A 406 -26.50 -2.47 -1.69
CA CYS A 406 -26.57 -1.02 -1.94
C CYS A 406 -25.37 -0.51 -2.75
N ILE A 407 -24.25 -1.23 -2.78
CA ILE A 407 -23.03 -0.82 -3.45
C ILE A 407 -22.74 -1.79 -4.58
N ARG A 408 -22.50 -1.26 -5.77
CA ARG A 408 -22.13 -2.01 -6.97
C ARG A 408 -20.84 -1.48 -7.56
N ILE A 409 -19.96 -2.39 -7.95
CA ILE A 409 -18.85 -2.12 -8.87
C ILE A 409 -19.33 -2.53 -10.26
N GLY A 410 -18.96 -1.78 -11.30
CA GLY A 410 -19.35 -2.07 -12.67
C GLY A 410 -18.78 -3.38 -13.22
N LYS A 411 -18.68 -3.50 -14.54
CA LYS A 411 -18.21 -4.73 -15.20
C LYS A 411 -16.75 -5.03 -14.90
N ASN A 412 -15.93 -4.00 -14.75
CA ASN A 412 -14.51 -4.13 -14.44
C ASN A 412 -14.28 -3.87 -12.95
N ILE A 413 -13.32 -4.54 -12.35
CA ILE A 413 -12.93 -4.30 -10.95
C ILE A 413 -12.48 -2.85 -10.70
N THR A 414 -12.06 -2.16 -11.76
CA THR A 414 -11.66 -0.74 -11.76
C THR A 414 -12.80 0.24 -11.95
N SER A 415 -14.03 -0.23 -12.19
CA SER A 415 -15.20 0.65 -12.28
C SER A 415 -15.42 1.37 -10.95
N LEU A 416 -15.89 2.62 -11.01
CA LEU A 416 -16.19 3.37 -9.80
C LEU A 416 -17.34 2.72 -9.03
N PRO A 417 -17.28 2.69 -7.68
CA PRO A 417 -18.39 2.22 -6.88
C PRO A 417 -19.61 3.14 -7.04
N ALA A 418 -20.74 2.55 -7.32
CA ALA A 418 -22.02 3.23 -7.47
C ALA A 418 -23.02 2.78 -6.39
N ILE A 419 -23.91 3.70 -6.01
CA ILE A 419 -25.01 3.39 -5.09
C ILE A 419 -26.23 2.95 -5.90
N ASP A 420 -26.80 1.81 -5.52
CA ASP A 420 -28.07 1.30 -6.08
C ASP A 420 -29.25 2.09 -5.49
N PRO A 421 -29.97 2.87 -6.29
CA PRO A 421 -31.07 3.70 -5.79
C PRO A 421 -32.27 2.89 -5.28
N ASP A 422 -32.42 1.65 -5.76
CA ASP A 422 -33.55 0.77 -5.39
C ASP A 422 -33.29 -0.02 -4.09
N LYS A 423 -32.10 0.11 -3.51
CA LYS A 423 -31.70 -0.60 -2.29
C LYS A 423 -31.57 0.32 -1.11
N LYS A 424 -32.18 -0.06 0.00
CA LYS A 424 -32.13 0.73 1.25
C LYS A 424 -30.96 0.31 2.13
N CYS A 425 -30.11 1.29 2.48
CA CYS A 425 -29.06 1.13 3.47
C CYS A 425 -29.66 0.96 4.87
N ILE A 426 -29.06 0.10 5.70
CA ILE A 426 -29.45 -0.14 7.10
C ILE A 426 -28.43 0.41 8.10
N GLY A 427 -27.45 1.18 7.66
CA GLY A 427 -26.45 1.80 8.52
C GLY A 427 -25.48 0.82 9.22
N CYS A 428 -25.34 -0.42 8.74
CA CYS A 428 -24.50 -1.43 9.42
C CYS A 428 -23.00 -1.08 9.48
N GLY A 429 -22.50 -0.26 8.55
CA GLY A 429 -21.11 0.22 8.49
C GLY A 429 -20.08 -0.79 8.01
N MET A 430 -20.49 -1.99 7.57
CA MET A 430 -19.55 -3.00 7.06
C MET A 430 -18.75 -2.51 5.85
N CYS A 431 -19.35 -1.73 4.94
CA CYS A 431 -18.66 -1.12 3.81
C CYS A 431 -17.60 -0.11 4.26
N VAL A 432 -17.90 0.70 5.28
CA VAL A 432 -16.96 1.67 5.87
C VAL A 432 -15.73 0.95 6.43
N ALA A 433 -15.96 -0.05 7.29
CA ALA A 433 -14.89 -0.83 7.91
C ALA A 433 -14.10 -1.68 6.92
N SER A 434 -14.71 -2.16 5.82
CA SER A 434 -14.04 -3.02 4.82
C SER A 434 -13.26 -2.23 3.77
N CYS A 435 -13.43 -0.90 3.68
CA CYS A 435 -12.78 -0.09 2.67
C CYS A 435 -11.28 0.08 2.97
N SER A 436 -10.41 -0.47 2.13
CA SER A 436 -8.95 -0.34 2.26
C SER A 436 -8.48 1.12 2.14
N GLY A 437 -9.18 1.93 1.32
CA GLY A 437 -8.91 3.36 1.16
C GLY A 437 -9.54 4.24 2.23
N GLN A 438 -10.42 3.69 3.10
CA GLN A 438 -11.19 4.46 4.09
C GLN A 438 -11.96 5.64 3.47
N SER A 439 -12.56 5.42 2.29
CA SER A 439 -13.24 6.45 1.48
C SER A 439 -14.75 6.32 1.49
N ILE A 440 -15.31 5.63 2.49
CA ILE A 440 -16.76 5.44 2.64
C ILE A 440 -17.21 6.04 3.96
N PHE A 441 -18.26 6.83 3.89
CA PHE A 441 -18.90 7.47 5.03
C PHE A 441 -20.38 7.08 5.05
N LEU A 442 -21.02 7.03 6.22
CA LEU A 442 -22.48 7.01 6.30
C LEU A 442 -22.94 8.38 6.73
N VAL A 443 -23.94 8.88 6.04
CA VAL A 443 -24.51 10.20 6.27
C VAL A 443 -26.00 10.04 6.58
N GLU A 444 -26.48 10.79 7.54
CA GLU A 444 -27.89 10.88 7.87
C GLU A 444 -28.23 12.32 8.23
N GLU A 445 -29.12 12.93 7.45
CA GLU A 445 -29.64 14.27 7.70
C GLU A 445 -30.85 14.17 8.67
N ASP A 446 -31.16 15.27 9.34
CA ASP A 446 -32.36 15.45 10.17
C ASP A 446 -32.53 14.39 11.27
N VAL A 447 -31.43 13.94 11.88
CA VAL A 447 -31.49 13.05 13.07
C VAL A 447 -32.02 13.79 14.30
N GLU A 448 -31.82 15.11 14.34
CA GLU A 448 -32.34 16.08 15.31
C GLU A 448 -32.59 17.40 14.57
N GLU A 449 -33.44 18.27 15.10
CA GLU A 449 -33.76 19.56 14.45
C GLU A 449 -32.47 20.36 14.15
N GLY A 450 -32.19 20.58 12.86
CA GLY A 450 -31.03 21.30 12.36
C GLY A 450 -29.70 20.53 12.37
N TYR A 451 -29.70 19.26 12.80
CA TYR A 451 -28.48 18.44 12.90
C TYR A 451 -28.60 17.11 12.18
N GLY A 452 -27.48 16.68 11.63
CA GLY A 452 -27.29 15.36 11.07
C GLY A 452 -26.09 14.62 11.65
N GLU A 453 -25.89 13.38 11.25
CA GLU A 453 -24.80 12.53 11.67
C GLU A 453 -23.92 12.09 10.50
N VAL A 454 -22.61 12.03 10.75
CA VAL A 454 -21.63 11.45 9.84
C VAL A 454 -20.86 10.34 10.55
N THR A 455 -20.97 9.11 10.04
CA THR A 455 -20.15 7.99 10.49
C THR A 455 -18.95 7.82 9.56
N MET A 456 -17.75 7.81 10.12
CA MET A 456 -16.49 7.74 9.41
C MET A 456 -15.60 6.59 9.89
N PRO A 457 -14.68 6.06 9.05
CA PRO A 457 -13.64 5.14 9.49
C PRO A 457 -12.63 5.89 10.37
N TYR A 458 -12.26 5.29 11.50
CA TYR A 458 -11.33 5.88 12.45
C TYR A 458 -10.34 4.83 12.95
N GLU A 459 -9.04 5.10 12.83
CA GLU A 459 -7.96 4.17 13.20
C GLU A 459 -6.88 4.84 14.07
N PHE A 460 -7.24 5.90 14.83
CA PHE A 460 -6.34 6.59 15.75
C PHE A 460 -6.63 6.19 17.19
N LEU A 461 -5.60 6.21 18.03
CA LEU A 461 -5.69 5.95 19.46
C LEU A 461 -5.09 7.14 20.26
N PRO A 462 -5.64 7.45 21.46
CA PRO A 462 -6.82 6.83 22.06
C PRO A 462 -8.10 7.13 21.29
N LEU A 463 -9.08 6.21 21.37
CA LEU A 463 -10.40 6.49 20.81
C LEU A 463 -11.05 7.65 21.54
N PRO A 464 -11.77 8.55 20.84
CA PRO A 464 -12.65 9.51 21.50
C PRO A 464 -13.74 8.79 22.31
N GLU A 465 -14.37 9.48 23.26
CA GLU A 465 -15.51 8.99 24.00
C GLU A 465 -16.81 9.61 23.51
N VAL A 466 -17.94 8.94 23.71
CA VAL A 466 -19.27 9.51 23.40
C VAL A 466 -19.48 10.74 24.28
N GLY A 467 -19.87 11.86 23.65
CA GLY A 467 -19.98 13.17 24.27
C GLY A 467 -18.73 14.05 24.16
N ASP A 468 -17.60 13.50 23.65
CA ASP A 468 -16.42 14.32 23.36
C ASP A 468 -16.74 15.39 22.31
N LYS A 469 -16.34 16.62 22.62
CA LYS A 469 -16.41 17.75 21.71
C LYS A 469 -15.10 17.93 20.96
N GLY A 470 -15.20 18.45 19.77
CA GLY A 470 -14.07 18.70 18.89
C GLY A 470 -14.54 19.35 17.60
N VAL A 471 -13.71 19.29 16.58
CA VAL A 471 -13.99 19.92 15.29
C VAL A 471 -14.08 18.89 14.17
N ALA A 472 -15.00 19.11 13.25
CA ALA A 472 -15.04 18.40 11.99
C ALA A 472 -14.12 19.07 10.97
N LEU A 473 -13.30 18.28 10.28
CA LEU A 473 -12.47 18.72 9.18
C LEU A 473 -13.06 18.22 7.84
N GLY A 474 -12.89 19.02 6.80
CA GLY A 474 -13.32 18.69 5.44
C GLY A 474 -12.31 17.80 4.69
N ARG A 475 -12.60 17.53 3.41
CA ARG A 475 -11.72 16.77 2.49
C ARG A 475 -10.31 17.35 2.39
N ASN A 476 -10.20 18.65 2.52
CA ASN A 476 -8.93 19.41 2.49
C ASN A 476 -8.24 19.55 3.85
N GLY A 477 -8.76 18.88 4.90
CA GLY A 477 -8.24 18.97 6.26
C GLY A 477 -8.47 20.29 6.98
N LYS A 478 -9.27 21.20 6.41
CA LYS A 478 -9.61 22.48 7.04
C LYS A 478 -10.86 22.34 7.91
N TYR A 479 -10.97 23.22 8.90
CA TYR A 479 -12.14 23.34 9.77
C TYR A 479 -13.43 23.49 8.95
N VAL A 480 -14.46 22.77 9.35
CA VAL A 480 -15.82 22.85 8.79
C VAL A 480 -16.80 23.36 9.83
N CYS A 481 -16.87 22.71 10.98
CA CYS A 481 -17.78 23.08 12.08
C CYS A 481 -17.35 22.41 13.38
N GLU A 482 -17.98 22.83 14.48
CA GLU A 482 -17.96 22.09 15.74
C GLU A 482 -18.64 20.73 15.56
N ALA A 483 -18.16 19.73 16.31
CA ALA A 483 -18.67 18.37 16.25
C ALA A 483 -18.68 17.71 17.63
N GLU A 484 -19.68 16.86 17.87
CA GLU A 484 -19.80 16.06 19.08
C GLU A 484 -19.87 14.57 18.71
N VAL A 485 -19.11 13.74 19.40
CA VAL A 485 -19.14 12.29 19.21
C VAL A 485 -20.42 11.71 19.78
N THR A 486 -21.27 11.13 18.93
CA THR A 486 -22.53 10.52 19.34
C THR A 486 -22.45 9.00 19.47
N LYS A 487 -21.54 8.36 18.70
CA LYS A 487 -21.44 6.90 18.72
C LYS A 487 -20.06 6.41 18.30
N ILE A 488 -19.59 5.37 18.98
CA ILE A 488 -18.40 4.63 18.57
C ILE A 488 -18.77 3.16 18.48
N ARG A 489 -18.54 2.57 17.30
CA ARG A 489 -18.80 1.14 17.09
C ARG A 489 -17.49 0.40 16.87
N THR A 490 -17.33 -0.65 17.66
CA THR A 490 -16.22 -1.59 17.58
C THR A 490 -16.79 -2.99 17.37
N ALA A 491 -16.18 -3.77 16.47
CA ALA A 491 -16.54 -5.17 16.28
C ALA A 491 -15.33 -5.94 15.73
N PRO A 492 -15.19 -7.24 16.04
CA PRO A 492 -14.11 -8.06 15.47
C PRO A 492 -14.09 -8.04 13.94
N ALA A 493 -15.26 -7.99 13.30
CA ALA A 493 -15.41 -7.92 11.85
C ALA A 493 -14.92 -6.61 11.22
N PHE A 494 -14.71 -5.55 12.02
CA PHE A 494 -14.18 -4.27 11.56
C PHE A 494 -12.65 -4.26 11.49
N ASP A 495 -12.01 -5.22 12.15
CA ASP A 495 -10.56 -5.42 12.09
C ASP A 495 -9.77 -4.13 12.37
N HIS A 496 -9.99 -3.56 13.57
CA HIS A 496 -9.35 -2.32 14.06
C HIS A 496 -9.65 -1.05 13.24
N THR A 497 -10.61 -1.08 12.30
CA THR A 497 -11.19 0.13 11.71
C THR A 497 -12.47 0.46 12.47
N TYR A 498 -12.38 1.32 13.46
CA TYR A 498 -13.53 1.72 14.26
C TYR A 498 -14.46 2.62 13.44
N LEU A 499 -15.76 2.63 13.79
CA LEU A 499 -16.72 3.54 13.19
C LEU A 499 -17.05 4.64 14.19
N LEU A 500 -16.57 5.84 13.91
CA LEU A 500 -16.81 7.04 14.69
C LEU A 500 -17.97 7.80 14.07
N THR A 501 -19.02 8.10 14.85
CA THR A 501 -20.14 8.93 14.42
C THR A 501 -20.09 10.25 15.15
N ILE A 502 -20.20 11.34 14.41
CA ILE A 502 -20.24 12.70 14.94
C ILE A 502 -21.53 13.39 14.50
N LYS A 503 -22.07 14.22 15.40
CA LYS A 503 -23.19 15.14 15.13
C LYS A 503 -22.62 16.46 14.63
N VAL A 504 -23.18 16.96 13.53
CA VAL A 504 -22.80 18.23 12.89
C VAL A 504 -24.06 18.93 12.34
N PRO A 505 -24.03 20.25 12.05
CA PRO A 505 -25.16 20.91 11.36
C PRO A 505 -25.52 20.21 10.03
N ASN A 506 -26.80 20.16 9.68
CA ASN A 506 -27.29 19.46 8.48
C ASN A 506 -26.57 19.85 7.20
N ASP A 507 -26.30 21.14 6.99
CA ASP A 507 -25.59 21.66 5.82
C ASP A 507 -24.09 21.30 5.77
N MET A 508 -23.57 20.66 6.84
CA MET A 508 -22.19 20.23 6.96
C MET A 508 -22.01 18.70 6.84
N VAL A 509 -23.08 17.90 6.83
CA VAL A 509 -22.97 16.42 6.76
C VAL A 509 -22.24 15.92 5.49
N MET A 510 -22.41 16.61 4.36
CA MET A 510 -21.72 16.28 3.12
C MET A 510 -20.29 16.82 3.04
N LYS A 511 -19.85 17.65 4.00
CA LYS A 511 -18.52 18.26 4.05
C LYS A 511 -17.61 17.66 5.11
N ALA A 512 -18.15 17.27 6.29
CA ALA A 512 -17.39 16.70 7.39
C ALA A 512 -16.82 15.32 7.03
N ARG A 513 -15.49 15.15 7.11
CA ARG A 513 -14.81 13.91 6.69
C ARG A 513 -13.74 13.41 7.66
N PHE A 514 -13.41 14.18 8.67
CA PHE A 514 -12.52 13.78 9.75
C PHE A 514 -12.92 14.49 11.05
N TYR A 515 -12.66 13.85 12.18
CA TYR A 515 -12.89 14.41 13.52
C TYR A 515 -11.55 14.61 14.23
N LYS A 516 -11.35 15.78 14.77
CA LYS A 516 -10.21 16.12 15.63
C LYS A 516 -10.74 16.57 16.99
N LYS A 517 -10.35 15.83 18.04
CA LYS A 517 -10.68 16.19 19.42
C LYS A 517 -10.02 17.52 19.77
N GLU A 518 -10.71 18.39 20.49
CA GLU A 518 -10.09 19.55 21.12
C GLU A 518 -9.14 19.09 22.22
N ALA A 519 -7.98 19.79 22.33
CA ALA A 519 -6.91 19.44 23.26
C ALA A 519 -7.28 19.79 24.71
#